data_096cbd7eb8edaf3340f55bff38a63476
#
_entry.id   096cbd7eb8edaf3340f55bff38a63476
#
_cell.length_a   1.000
_cell.length_b   1.000
_cell.length_c   1.000
_cell.angle_alpha   90.00
_cell.angle_beta   90.00
_cell.angle_gamma   90.00
#
_symmetry.space_group_name_H-M   'P 1'
#
loop_
_entity.id
_entity.type
_entity.pdbx_description
1 polymer ?
#
loop_
_entity_poly.entity_id
_entity_poly.type
_entity_poly.pdbx_seq_one_letter_code
_entity_poly.pdbx_strand_id
1 'polypeptide(L)'
;MSAGRRPSSRPPAFSAGVVVVRRDAEGWRLLLLRAYRDWDFPKGALERGESPLDAAIREAEEEAALRDLAFRWGDAYCETAPYGRGKVARYYLAETSETGITLPVSPTLGRPEHHEGRWVGLDEAARLLPPRLQPILAWARARLGA
;
A
#
# COMPACT_ATOMS: atom_id res chain seq x y z
N MET A 1 -33.18 -5.12 19.64
CA MET A 1 -32.51 -5.49 19.78
C MET A 1 -31.70 -5.53 19.28
N SER A 2 -31.46 -5.37 19.38
CA SER A 2 -30.65 -5.62 19.10
C SER A 2 -29.93 -6.05 19.04
N ALA A 3 -29.93 -6.34 19.16
CA ALA A 3 -29.21 -6.77 19.29
C ALA A 3 -28.38 -7.09 19.02
N GLY A 4 -28.52 -7.16 18.86
CA GLY A 4 -27.71 -7.64 18.80
C GLY A 4 -26.68 -7.66 18.30
N ARG A 5 -26.37 -7.18 17.93
CA ARG A 5 -25.26 -7.26 17.52
C ARG A 5 -24.47 -7.82 18.17
N ARG A 6 -23.88 -8.35 17.92
CA ARG A 6 -23.06 -8.96 18.67
C ARG A 6 -21.84 -8.37 18.88
N PRO A 7 -21.49 -8.10 19.95
CA PRO A 7 -20.31 -7.39 20.33
C PRO A 7 -19.04 -8.09 19.94
N SER A 8 -19.11 -9.37 19.80
CA SER A 8 -17.94 -10.12 19.35
C SER A 8 -17.69 -9.95 17.85
N SER A 9 -18.65 -9.36 17.13
CA SER A 9 -18.40 -9.13 15.73
C SER A 9 -17.58 -7.87 15.57
N ARG A 10 -16.30 -8.06 15.34
CA ARG A 10 -15.43 -6.99 14.99
C ARG A 10 -15.64 -6.61 13.54
N PRO A 11 -15.53 -5.32 13.20
CA PRO A 11 -15.45 -5.00 11.79
C PRO A 11 -14.28 -5.73 11.16
N PRO A 12 -14.37 -6.12 9.91
CA PRO A 12 -13.22 -6.69 9.21
C PRO A 12 -12.03 -5.74 9.26
N ALA A 13 -10.83 -6.30 9.24
CA ALA A 13 -9.62 -5.49 9.26
C ALA A 13 -9.60 -4.58 8.04
N PHE A 14 -9.29 -3.30 8.27
CA PHE A 14 -9.18 -2.31 7.24
C PHE A 14 -7.78 -1.72 7.27
N SER A 15 -7.12 -1.71 6.11
CA SER A 15 -5.78 -1.17 5.95
C SER A 15 -5.79 -0.07 4.91
N ALA A 16 -4.81 0.81 4.99
CA ALA A 16 -4.62 1.84 3.98
C ALA A 16 -3.16 1.88 3.57
N GLY A 17 -2.91 2.16 2.31
CA GLY A 17 -1.57 2.20 1.77
C GLY A 17 -1.45 3.14 0.58
N VAL A 18 -0.27 3.13 -0.01
CA VAL A 18 0.04 4.01 -1.13
C VAL A 18 0.69 3.20 -2.25
N VAL A 19 0.18 3.39 -3.46
CA VAL A 19 0.92 3.03 -4.66
C VAL A 19 1.93 4.15 -4.86
N VAL A 20 3.19 3.88 -4.52
CA VAL A 20 4.25 4.88 -4.60
C VAL A 20 4.93 4.75 -5.95
N VAL A 21 4.98 5.85 -6.68
CA VAL A 21 5.57 5.85 -8.02
C VAL A 21 6.67 6.86 -8.11
N ARG A 22 7.61 6.61 -9.02
CA ARG A 22 8.59 7.59 -9.44
C ARG A 22 8.82 7.42 -10.94
N ARG A 23 9.38 8.43 -11.55
CA ARG A 23 9.63 8.40 -12.99
C ARG A 23 11.11 8.38 -13.26
N ASP A 24 11.54 7.51 -14.16
CA ASP A 24 12.92 7.50 -14.66
C ASP A 24 12.92 7.57 -16.19
N ALA A 25 14.10 7.38 -16.80
CA ALA A 25 14.24 7.49 -18.24
C ALA A 25 13.39 6.47 -19.01
N GLU A 26 13.02 5.36 -18.37
CA GLU A 26 12.27 4.28 -19.00
C GLU A 26 10.78 4.35 -18.69
N GLY A 27 10.35 5.29 -17.84
CA GLY A 27 8.95 5.50 -17.50
C GLY A 27 8.67 5.37 -16.03
N TRP A 28 7.43 4.96 -15.74
CA TRP A 28 6.98 4.85 -14.35
C TRP A 28 7.56 3.62 -13.68
N ARG A 29 7.98 3.81 -12.41
CA ARG A 29 8.41 2.74 -11.51
C ARG A 29 7.52 2.76 -10.28
N LEU A 30 7.15 1.58 -9.81
CA LEU A 30 6.33 1.42 -8.61
C LEU A 30 7.17 0.73 -7.54
N LEU A 31 6.99 1.17 -6.29
CA LEU A 31 7.64 0.50 -5.17
C LEU A 31 6.82 -0.68 -4.71
N LEU A 32 7.40 -1.86 -4.78
CA LEU A 32 6.80 -3.07 -4.21
C LEU A 32 7.66 -3.57 -3.07
N LEU A 33 7.00 -4.03 -2.02
CA LEU A 33 7.64 -4.60 -0.84
C LEU A 33 7.25 -6.07 -0.75
N ARG A 34 8.22 -6.91 -0.40
CA ARG A 34 7.98 -8.36 -0.30
C ARG A 34 8.13 -8.83 1.13
N ALA A 35 7.10 -9.55 1.62
CA ALA A 35 7.18 -10.32 2.85
C ALA A 35 6.96 -11.77 2.49
N TYR A 36 7.98 -12.59 2.72
CA TYR A 36 7.98 -13.99 2.29
C TYR A 36 7.76 -14.10 0.79
N ARG A 37 6.63 -14.62 0.32
CA ARG A 37 6.31 -14.74 -1.10
C ARG A 37 5.41 -13.63 -1.62
N ASP A 38 4.91 -12.78 -0.72
CA ASP A 38 3.86 -11.84 -1.06
C ASP A 38 4.43 -10.47 -1.35
N TRP A 39 4.16 -9.96 -2.54
CA TRP A 39 4.47 -8.60 -2.93
C TRP A 39 3.25 -7.71 -2.73
N ASP A 40 3.48 -6.52 -2.22
CA ASP A 40 2.41 -5.56 -1.96
C ASP A 40 3.00 -4.15 -2.00
N PHE A 41 2.10 -3.17 -1.97
CA PHE A 41 2.48 -1.78 -1.76
C PHE A 41 2.63 -1.52 -0.25
N PRO A 42 3.30 -0.43 0.16
CA PRO A 42 3.32 -0.07 1.58
C PRO A 42 1.90 0.14 2.08
N LYS A 43 1.54 -0.52 3.18
CA LYS A 43 0.21 -0.40 3.78
C LYS A 43 0.22 -0.95 5.19
N GLY A 44 -0.81 -0.60 5.94
CA GLY A 44 -1.02 -1.17 7.26
C GLY A 44 -2.34 -0.75 7.86
N ALA A 45 -2.64 -1.28 9.03
CA ALA A 45 -3.90 -1.05 9.71
C ALA A 45 -4.00 0.40 10.19
N LEU A 46 -5.23 0.93 10.19
CA LEU A 46 -5.49 2.22 10.77
C LEU A 46 -5.33 2.17 12.28
N GLU A 47 -4.75 3.21 12.84
CA GLU A 47 -4.76 3.43 14.27
C GLU A 47 -6.04 4.15 14.68
N ARG A 48 -6.34 4.07 15.97
CA ARG A 48 -7.57 4.64 16.48
C ARG A 48 -7.64 6.13 16.18
N GLY A 49 -8.73 6.56 15.57
CA GLY A 49 -8.96 7.97 15.24
C GLY A 49 -8.22 8.45 14.02
N GLU A 50 -7.49 7.57 13.35
CA GLU A 50 -6.70 7.93 12.19
C GLU A 50 -7.54 7.84 10.92
N SER A 51 -7.40 8.81 10.02
CA SER A 51 -8.04 8.71 8.71
C SER A 51 -7.30 7.70 7.84
N PRO A 52 -7.96 7.11 6.83
CA PRO A 52 -7.27 6.20 5.92
C PRO A 52 -6.06 6.84 5.21
N LEU A 53 -6.18 8.10 4.79
CA LEU A 53 -5.06 8.77 4.13
C LEU A 53 -3.88 8.96 5.08
N ASP A 54 -4.15 9.37 6.33
CA ASP A 54 -3.09 9.55 7.30
C ASP A 54 -2.41 8.22 7.63
N ALA A 55 -3.19 7.14 7.73
CA ALA A 55 -2.63 5.81 7.93
C ALA A 55 -1.73 5.40 6.76
N ALA A 56 -2.18 5.65 5.53
CA ALA A 56 -1.39 5.33 4.35
C ALA A 56 -0.05 6.07 4.35
N ILE A 57 -0.07 7.36 4.69
CA ILE A 57 1.14 8.18 4.76
C ILE A 57 2.08 7.66 5.85
N ARG A 58 1.54 7.36 7.01
CA ARG A 58 2.33 6.85 8.14
C ARG A 58 2.96 5.51 7.78
N GLU A 59 2.21 4.60 7.18
CA GLU A 59 2.71 3.28 6.82
C GLU A 59 3.81 3.36 5.76
N ALA A 60 3.69 4.27 4.80
CA ALA A 60 4.75 4.46 3.80
C ALA A 60 6.05 4.92 4.45
N GLU A 61 5.97 5.75 5.49
CA GLU A 61 7.15 6.16 6.23
C GLU A 61 7.69 5.01 7.08
N GLU A 62 6.84 4.29 7.77
CA GLU A 62 7.27 3.21 8.66
C GLU A 62 7.88 2.04 7.90
N GLU A 63 7.33 1.69 6.75
CA GLU A 63 7.76 0.51 6.01
C GLU A 63 8.83 0.78 4.98
N ALA A 64 8.93 2.00 4.47
CA ALA A 64 9.83 2.32 3.37
C ALA A 64 10.56 3.66 3.52
N ALA A 65 10.45 4.31 4.67
CA ALA A 65 11.10 5.59 4.98
C ALA A 65 10.77 6.71 3.98
N LEU A 66 9.59 6.68 3.39
CA LEU A 66 9.17 7.69 2.42
C LEU A 66 8.46 8.83 3.13
N ARG A 67 9.00 10.04 3.00
CA ARG A 67 8.49 11.25 3.66
C ARG A 67 8.11 12.35 2.69
N ASP A 68 8.43 12.18 1.42
CA ASP A 68 8.27 13.23 0.40
C ASP A 68 7.14 12.94 -0.57
N LEU A 69 6.10 12.22 -0.13
CA LEU A 69 5.02 11.81 -1.01
C LEU A 69 4.25 13.01 -1.52
N ALA A 70 4.14 13.11 -2.85
CA ALA A 70 3.36 14.14 -3.52
C ALA A 70 2.10 13.50 -4.09
N PHE A 71 0.95 13.89 -3.55
CA PHE A 71 -0.34 13.35 -3.96
C PHE A 71 -0.89 14.14 -5.14
N ARG A 72 -0.20 14.03 -6.27
CA ARG A 72 -0.50 14.81 -7.47
C ARG A 72 -1.84 14.45 -8.10
N TRP A 73 -2.35 13.28 -7.77
CA TRP A 73 -3.66 12.80 -8.24
C TRP A 73 -4.75 12.99 -7.19
N GLY A 74 -4.47 13.79 -6.16
CA GLY A 74 -5.41 14.08 -5.10
C GLY A 74 -5.57 12.94 -4.13
N ASP A 75 -6.74 12.87 -3.51
CA ASP A 75 -7.07 11.85 -2.53
C ASP A 75 -7.92 10.72 -3.10
N ALA A 76 -7.91 10.56 -4.41
CA ALA A 76 -8.59 9.43 -5.05
C ALA A 76 -7.94 8.12 -4.60
N TYR A 77 -8.75 7.08 -4.49
CA TYR A 77 -8.29 5.81 -4.00
C TYR A 77 -8.98 4.65 -4.70
N CYS A 78 -8.42 3.47 -4.53
CA CYS A 78 -9.01 2.22 -5.00
C CYS A 78 -8.91 1.19 -3.88
N GLU A 79 -9.98 0.43 -3.66
CA GLU A 79 -10.00 -0.59 -2.62
C GLU A 79 -10.00 -1.97 -3.23
N THR A 80 -9.37 -2.91 -2.52
CA THR A 80 -9.46 -4.32 -2.90
C THR A 80 -10.87 -4.83 -2.66
N ALA A 81 -11.25 -5.87 -3.39
CA ALA A 81 -12.35 -6.72 -2.95
C ALA A 81 -11.96 -7.32 -1.60
N PRO A 82 -12.94 -7.72 -0.77
CA PRO A 82 -12.61 -8.40 0.48
C PRO A 82 -11.76 -9.65 0.23
N TYR A 83 -10.74 -9.85 1.06
CA TYR A 83 -9.85 -10.99 0.96
C TYR A 83 -9.55 -11.53 2.36
N GLY A 84 -8.98 -12.73 2.42
CA GLY A 84 -8.73 -13.38 3.69
C GLY A 84 -10.04 -13.53 4.48
N ARG A 85 -10.08 -12.95 5.69
CA ARG A 85 -11.27 -13.00 6.54
C ARG A 85 -12.07 -11.70 6.42
N GLY A 86 -12.32 -11.24 5.21
CA GLY A 86 -13.07 -10.02 4.97
C GLY A 86 -12.25 -8.76 5.08
N LYS A 87 -10.93 -8.88 4.96
CA LYS A 87 -10.05 -7.72 4.97
C LYS A 87 -10.27 -6.88 3.73
N VAL A 88 -10.11 -5.57 3.88
CA VAL A 88 -10.12 -4.63 2.76
C VAL A 88 -8.91 -3.72 2.90
N ALA A 89 -8.25 -3.43 1.80
CA ALA A 89 -7.16 -2.47 1.77
C ALA A 89 -7.47 -1.37 0.76
N ARG A 90 -7.28 -0.13 1.19
CA ARG A 90 -7.50 1.06 0.37
C ARG A 90 -6.14 1.64 -0.01
N TYR A 91 -5.94 1.91 -1.29
CA TYR A 91 -4.68 2.46 -1.78
C TYR A 91 -4.88 3.81 -2.44
N TYR A 92 -4.03 4.75 -2.07
CA TYR A 92 -3.90 6.06 -2.70
C TYR A 92 -2.73 6.02 -3.67
N LEU A 93 -2.52 7.09 -4.43
CA LEU A 93 -1.45 7.15 -5.43
C LEU A 93 -0.62 8.40 -5.16
N ALA A 94 0.70 8.23 -5.02
CA ALA A 94 1.59 9.36 -4.75
C ALA A 94 2.93 9.15 -5.43
N GLU A 95 3.57 10.25 -5.76
CA GLU A 95 4.88 10.26 -6.38
C GLU A 95 5.94 10.63 -5.37
N THR A 96 7.12 9.99 -5.47
CA THR A 96 8.28 10.31 -4.67
C THR A 96 9.45 10.68 -5.58
N SER A 97 10.37 11.49 -5.06
CA SER A 97 11.65 11.75 -5.71
C SER A 97 12.74 10.78 -5.23
N GLU A 98 12.45 9.96 -4.23
CA GLU A 98 13.41 8.97 -3.74
C GLU A 98 13.74 7.94 -4.80
N THR A 99 15.02 7.61 -4.91
CA THR A 99 15.48 6.58 -5.85
C THR A 99 16.00 5.34 -5.14
N GLY A 100 16.42 5.48 -3.87
CA GLY A 100 16.89 4.36 -3.08
C GLY A 100 15.74 3.62 -2.42
N ILE A 101 16.08 2.56 -1.73
CA ILE A 101 15.12 1.78 -0.96
C ILE A 101 15.68 1.61 0.44
N THR A 102 14.87 1.96 1.43
CA THR A 102 15.21 1.76 2.83
C THR A 102 14.09 0.97 3.48
N LEU A 103 14.45 -0.07 4.21
CA LEU A 103 13.48 -0.87 4.95
C LEU A 103 13.76 -0.68 6.45
N PRO A 104 13.07 0.26 7.09
CA PRO A 104 13.33 0.56 8.51
C PRO A 104 13.04 -0.64 9.39
N VAL A 105 13.77 -0.73 10.50
CA VAL A 105 13.54 -1.74 11.52
C VAL A 105 12.22 -1.45 12.22
N SER A 106 11.34 -2.44 12.28
CA SER A 106 10.10 -2.34 13.02
C SER A 106 10.42 -2.46 14.52
N PRO A 107 9.98 -1.48 15.36
CA PRO A 107 10.22 -1.59 16.80
C PRO A 107 9.57 -2.83 17.42
N THR A 108 8.46 -3.28 16.86
CA THR A 108 7.76 -4.47 17.36
C THR A 108 8.51 -5.74 17.02
N LEU A 109 9.05 -5.83 15.80
CA LEU A 109 9.68 -7.06 15.31
C LEU A 109 11.19 -7.11 15.58
N GLY A 110 11.84 -5.97 15.78
CA GLY A 110 13.30 -5.90 15.89
C GLY A 110 14.02 -6.09 14.56
N ARG A 111 13.30 -6.07 13.46
CA ARG A 111 13.81 -6.21 12.10
C ARG A 111 12.84 -5.53 11.15
N PRO A 112 13.23 -5.29 9.89
CA PRO A 112 12.26 -4.79 8.91
C PRO A 112 11.08 -5.74 8.75
N GLU A 113 9.91 -5.19 8.55
CA GLU A 113 8.70 -5.98 8.33
C GLU A 113 8.78 -6.73 7.01
N HIS A 114 9.43 -6.14 6.01
CA HIS A 114 9.56 -6.72 4.68
C HIS A 114 10.98 -7.19 4.43
N HIS A 115 11.11 -8.22 3.59
CA HIS A 115 12.40 -8.84 3.28
C HIS A 115 13.08 -8.17 2.10
N GLU A 116 12.33 -7.50 1.23
CA GLU A 116 12.86 -6.88 0.03
C GLU A 116 11.96 -5.72 -0.37
N GLY A 117 12.57 -4.67 -0.94
CA GLY A 117 11.86 -3.62 -1.66
C GLY A 117 12.44 -3.52 -3.06
N ARG A 118 11.59 -3.20 -4.03
CA ARG A 118 12.04 -3.13 -5.42
C ARG A 118 11.25 -2.07 -6.16
N TRP A 119 11.96 -1.27 -6.94
CA TRP A 119 11.33 -0.40 -7.93
C TRP A 119 11.14 -1.20 -9.21
N VAL A 120 9.91 -1.33 -9.65
CA VAL A 120 9.58 -2.15 -10.82
C VAL A 120 8.77 -1.35 -11.82
N GLY A 121 8.89 -1.72 -13.10
CA GLY A 121 7.99 -1.18 -14.12
C GLY A 121 6.62 -1.82 -14.00
N LEU A 122 5.67 -1.31 -14.80
CA LEU A 122 4.28 -1.77 -14.73
C LEU A 122 4.13 -3.25 -15.11
N ASP A 123 4.89 -3.71 -16.11
CA ASP A 123 4.80 -5.10 -16.53
C ASP A 123 5.33 -6.06 -15.47
N GLU A 124 6.45 -5.71 -14.83
CA GLU A 124 6.99 -6.53 -13.76
C GLU A 124 6.05 -6.53 -12.56
N ALA A 125 5.46 -5.38 -12.23
CA ALA A 125 4.47 -5.30 -11.17
C ALA A 125 3.30 -6.24 -11.43
N ALA A 126 2.83 -6.30 -12.67
CA ALA A 126 1.73 -7.20 -13.02
C ALA A 126 2.09 -8.67 -12.80
N ARG A 127 3.36 -9.02 -13.00
CA ARG A 127 3.83 -10.40 -12.77
C ARG A 127 4.00 -10.73 -11.29
N LEU A 128 4.37 -9.74 -10.48
CA LEU A 128 4.70 -9.99 -9.06
C LEU A 128 3.50 -9.89 -8.13
N LEU A 129 2.55 -9.00 -8.45
CA LEU A 129 1.44 -8.73 -7.54
C LEU A 129 0.42 -9.86 -7.55
N PRO A 130 -0.14 -10.21 -6.38
CA PRO A 130 -1.16 -11.25 -6.30
C PRO A 130 -2.48 -10.79 -6.95
N PRO A 131 -3.39 -11.73 -7.22
CA PRO A 131 -4.65 -11.39 -7.90
C PRO A 131 -5.45 -10.28 -7.23
N ARG A 132 -5.46 -10.22 -5.90
CA ARG A 132 -6.25 -9.20 -5.20
C ARG A 132 -5.76 -7.78 -5.48
N LEU A 133 -4.50 -7.63 -5.92
CA LEU A 133 -3.91 -6.32 -6.18
C LEU A 133 -3.88 -5.96 -7.67
N GLN A 134 -4.29 -6.86 -8.54
CA GLN A 134 -4.33 -6.55 -9.98
C GLN A 134 -5.28 -5.40 -10.29
N PRO A 135 -6.50 -5.32 -9.69
CA PRO A 135 -7.36 -4.15 -9.91
C PRO A 135 -6.73 -2.84 -9.41
N ILE A 136 -5.96 -2.90 -8.31
CA ILE A 136 -5.28 -1.72 -7.80
C ILE A 136 -4.23 -1.24 -8.82
N LEU A 137 -3.46 -2.18 -9.36
CA LEU A 137 -2.47 -1.86 -10.39
C LEU A 137 -3.14 -1.25 -11.63
N ALA A 138 -4.24 -1.83 -12.07
CA ALA A 138 -4.98 -1.32 -13.23
C ALA A 138 -5.49 0.10 -12.99
N TRP A 139 -6.00 0.36 -11.79
CA TRP A 139 -6.46 1.69 -11.41
C TRP A 139 -5.31 2.70 -11.44
N ALA A 140 -4.17 2.34 -10.84
CA ALA A 140 -2.99 3.21 -10.82
C ALA A 140 -2.49 3.48 -12.24
N ARG A 141 -2.41 2.43 -13.06
CA ARG A 141 -1.96 2.54 -14.44
C ARG A 141 -2.83 3.53 -15.23
N ALA A 142 -4.14 3.45 -15.06
CA ALA A 142 -5.05 4.37 -15.73
C ALA A 142 -4.80 5.82 -15.28
N ARG A 143 -4.56 6.03 -13.99
CA ARG A 143 -4.26 7.36 -13.46
C ARG A 143 -2.94 7.91 -13.98
N LEU A 144 -1.97 7.05 -14.19
CA LEU A 144 -0.66 7.44 -14.71
C LEU A 144 -0.70 7.69 -16.22
N GLY A 145 -1.75 7.30 -16.90
CA GLY A 145 -1.86 7.42 -18.35
C GLY A 145 -0.95 6.46 -19.09
N ALA A 146 -0.72 5.30 -18.51
CA ALA A 146 0.23 4.34 -19.06
C ALA A 146 -0.39 3.03 -19.48
#